data_c19c7ff793c3e99d243275d179dda98f
#
_entry.id   c19c7ff793c3e99d243275d179dda98f
#
_cell.length_a   1.000
_cell.length_b   1.000
_cell.length_c   1.000
_cell.angle_alpha   90.00
_cell.angle_beta   90.00
_cell.angle_gamma   90.00
#
_symmetry.space_group_name_H-M   'P 1'
#
loop_
_entity.id
_entity.type
_entity.pdbx_description
1 polymer ?
#
loop_
_entity_poly.entity_id
_entity_poly.type
_entity_poly.pdbx_seq_one_letter_code
_entity_poly.pdbx_strand_id
1 'polypeptide(L)'
;MKKMTTKKTAQLGVYMALAMILSYVESLIPFSFGVPGIKLGLTNVVTVIMMYTYGIPGALGVAVLRAVLSGFMFGNAFSIIYSVAGCVLSFIFMYILKKINHFAIISVSAAGGVMHNVGQLIVAANVVKTYSVIYYAPVLILSLIHI
;
A
#
# COMPACT_ATOMS: atom_id res chain seq x y z
N MET A 1 21.75 -16.77 5.35
CA MET A 1 20.30 -16.60 5.57
C MET A 1 20.01 -16.85 7.06
N LYS A 2 19.55 -15.83 7.79
CA LYS A 2 19.19 -15.98 9.21
C LYS A 2 17.90 -16.82 9.29
N LYS A 3 17.93 -18.01 9.91
CA LYS A 3 16.76 -18.89 10.06
C LYS A 3 15.62 -18.09 10.73
N MET A 4 14.47 -18.02 10.06
CA MET A 4 13.29 -17.42 10.65
C MET A 4 12.80 -18.29 11.80
N THR A 5 12.68 -17.70 12.97
CA THR A 5 12.14 -18.40 14.16
C THR A 5 10.65 -18.62 13.96
N THR A 6 10.09 -19.77 14.35
CA THR A 6 8.67 -20.11 14.26
C THR A 6 7.76 -18.99 14.80
N LYS A 7 8.17 -18.36 15.90
CA LYS A 7 7.48 -17.20 16.48
C LYS A 7 7.40 -16.03 15.49
N LYS A 8 8.47 -15.73 14.79
CA LYS A 8 8.51 -14.63 13.81
C LYS A 8 7.62 -14.92 12.60
N THR A 9 7.60 -16.16 12.13
CA THR A 9 6.73 -16.59 11.04
C THR A 9 5.26 -16.49 11.44
N ALA A 10 4.89 -16.92 12.64
CA ALA A 10 3.52 -16.80 13.16
C ALA A 10 3.07 -15.33 13.24
N GLN A 11 3.93 -14.45 13.74
CA GLN A 11 3.65 -13.02 13.82
C GLN A 11 3.46 -12.37 12.44
N LEU A 12 4.30 -12.72 11.46
CA LEU A 12 4.12 -12.26 10.07
C LEU A 12 2.80 -12.74 9.48
N GLY A 13 2.36 -13.97 9.82
CA GLY A 13 1.04 -14.49 9.44
C GLY A 13 -0.12 -13.66 10.02
N VAL A 14 -0.03 -13.26 11.29
CA VAL A 14 -1.04 -12.40 11.94
C VAL A 14 -1.11 -11.02 11.26
N TYR A 15 0.03 -10.40 10.97
CA TYR A 15 0.06 -9.12 10.25
C TYR A 15 -0.48 -9.26 8.83
N MET A 16 -0.19 -10.38 8.17
CA MET A 16 -0.74 -10.67 6.84
C MET A 16 -2.27 -10.77 6.89
N ALA A 17 -2.82 -11.51 7.87
CA ALA A 17 -4.26 -11.62 8.07
C ALA A 17 -4.91 -10.25 8.33
N LEU A 18 -4.32 -9.44 9.21
CA LEU A 18 -4.79 -8.08 9.47
C LEU A 18 -4.77 -7.21 8.22
N ALA A 19 -3.68 -7.26 7.45
CA ALA A 19 -3.56 -6.51 6.20
C ALA A 19 -4.59 -6.96 5.15
N MET A 20 -4.93 -8.26 5.10
CA MET A 20 -5.98 -8.78 4.23
C MET A 20 -7.38 -8.33 4.66
N ILE A 21 -7.67 -8.32 5.96
CA ILE A 21 -8.94 -7.80 6.50
C ILE A 21 -9.09 -6.32 6.14
N LEU A 22 -8.06 -5.50 6.34
CA LEU A 22 -8.09 -4.09 5.96
C LEU A 22 -8.24 -3.89 4.45
N SER A 23 -7.60 -4.73 3.63
CA SER A 23 -7.79 -4.71 2.18
C SER A 23 -9.22 -5.06 1.77
N TYR A 24 -9.85 -5.99 2.48
CA TYR A 24 -11.26 -6.33 2.27
C TYR A 24 -12.19 -5.17 2.66
N VAL A 25 -11.99 -4.58 3.84
CA VAL A 25 -12.74 -3.40 4.27
C VAL A 25 -12.61 -2.26 3.25
N GLU A 26 -11.38 -2.02 2.76
CA GLU A 26 -11.12 -1.05 1.69
C GLU A 26 -11.91 -1.35 0.41
N SER A 27 -12.06 -2.63 0.05
CA SER A 27 -12.80 -3.05 -1.14
C SER A 27 -14.30 -2.87 -1.01
N LEU A 28 -14.84 -2.85 0.21
CA LEU A 28 -16.27 -2.63 0.49
C LEU A 28 -16.66 -1.16 0.42
N ILE A 29 -15.69 -0.24 0.53
CA ILE A 29 -15.96 1.19 0.45
C ILE A 29 -15.98 1.59 -1.03
N PRO A 30 -17.14 1.95 -1.59
CA PRO A 30 -17.27 2.27 -3.02
C PRO A 30 -16.74 3.68 -3.33
N PHE A 31 -15.43 3.89 -3.18
CA PHE A 31 -14.80 5.11 -3.67
C PHE A 31 -14.60 5.01 -5.20
N SER A 32 -15.70 5.18 -5.93
CA SER A 32 -15.70 5.21 -7.40
C SER A 32 -15.32 6.60 -7.90
N PHE A 33 -14.09 7.02 -7.74
CA PHE A 33 -13.59 8.24 -8.39
C PHE A 33 -13.22 8.02 -9.87
N GLY A 34 -13.94 7.13 -10.56
CA GLY A 34 -13.78 6.90 -12.00
C GLY A 34 -12.56 6.06 -12.40
N VAL A 35 -11.69 5.68 -11.48
CA VAL A 35 -10.55 4.79 -11.75
C VAL A 35 -10.68 3.52 -10.91
N PRO A 36 -10.89 2.36 -11.56
CA PRO A 36 -10.98 1.08 -10.85
C PRO A 36 -9.63 0.75 -10.18
N GLY A 37 -9.68 0.38 -8.92
CA GLY A 37 -8.51 -0.12 -8.20
C GLY A 37 -7.81 0.89 -7.28
N ILE A 38 -8.27 2.14 -7.22
CA ILE A 38 -7.76 3.11 -6.25
C ILE A 38 -8.23 2.72 -4.85
N LYS A 39 -7.27 2.63 -3.92
CA LYS A 39 -7.48 2.23 -2.53
C LYS A 39 -7.07 3.35 -1.58
N LEU A 40 -7.76 3.48 -0.45
CA LEU A 40 -7.50 4.50 0.57
C LEU A 40 -6.14 4.37 1.25
N GLY A 41 -5.49 3.20 1.16
CA GLY A 41 -4.19 2.96 1.77
C GLY A 41 -4.22 2.61 3.25
N LEU A 42 -5.38 2.21 3.82
CA LEU A 42 -5.48 1.74 5.21
C LEU A 42 -4.47 0.64 5.53
N THR A 43 -4.20 -0.21 4.57
CA THR A 43 -3.21 -1.29 4.70
C THR A 43 -1.77 -0.81 4.83
N ASN A 44 -1.47 0.44 4.45
CA ASN A 44 -0.14 1.01 4.65
C ASN A 44 0.22 1.17 6.12
N VAL A 45 -0.77 1.38 7.00
CA VAL A 45 -0.56 1.43 8.46
C VAL A 45 0.09 0.14 8.95
N VAL A 46 -0.43 -1.01 8.52
CA VAL A 46 0.15 -2.32 8.88
C VAL A 46 1.58 -2.45 8.34
N THR A 47 1.80 -2.03 7.10
CA THR A 47 3.12 -2.07 6.46
C THR A 47 4.14 -1.22 7.24
N VAL A 48 3.74 -0.03 7.70
CA VAL A 48 4.61 0.85 8.50
C VAL A 48 4.92 0.21 9.84
N ILE A 49 3.92 -0.28 10.57
CA ILE A 49 4.13 -0.97 11.84
C ILE A 49 5.12 -2.13 11.66
N MET A 50 4.93 -2.93 10.62
CA MET A 50 5.84 -4.03 10.32
C MET A 50 7.26 -3.57 9.96
N MET A 51 7.40 -2.46 9.23
CA MET A 51 8.70 -1.90 8.87
C MET A 51 9.49 -1.44 10.11
N TYR A 52 8.80 -0.94 11.14
CA TYR A 52 9.45 -0.53 12.38
C TYR A 52 9.70 -1.69 13.34
N THR A 53 8.87 -2.75 13.34
CA THR A 53 8.99 -3.89 14.27
C THR A 53 9.83 -5.04 13.73
N TYR A 54 9.69 -5.39 12.44
CA TYR A 54 10.33 -6.57 11.83
C TYR A 54 11.40 -6.22 10.80
N GLY A 55 11.54 -4.95 10.50
CA GLY A 55 12.48 -4.45 9.49
C GLY A 55 11.94 -4.57 8.05
N ILE A 56 12.80 -4.11 7.14
CA ILE A 56 12.45 -3.87 5.74
C ILE A 56 12.04 -5.14 4.98
N PRO A 57 12.82 -6.27 5.05
CA PRO A 57 12.51 -7.42 4.19
C PRO A 57 11.18 -8.11 4.58
N GLY A 58 10.86 -8.16 5.88
CA GLY A 58 9.60 -8.74 6.34
C GLY A 58 8.38 -7.89 5.94
N ALA A 59 8.49 -6.58 6.09
CA ALA A 59 7.42 -5.66 5.74
C ALA A 59 7.17 -5.62 4.22
N LEU A 60 8.24 -5.58 3.41
CA LEU A 60 8.12 -5.61 1.95
C LEU A 60 7.49 -6.92 1.45
N GLY A 61 7.95 -8.06 1.99
CA GLY A 61 7.40 -9.36 1.61
C GLY A 61 5.90 -9.47 1.85
N VAL A 62 5.43 -9.06 3.05
CA VAL A 62 4.01 -9.08 3.39
C VAL A 62 3.23 -8.06 2.55
N ALA A 63 3.77 -6.86 2.32
CA ALA A 63 3.11 -5.83 1.53
C ALA A 63 2.89 -6.26 0.07
N VAL A 64 3.89 -6.85 -0.57
CA VAL A 64 3.79 -7.36 -1.95
C VAL A 64 2.84 -8.56 -2.02
N LEU A 65 3.00 -9.54 -1.10
CA LEU A 65 2.15 -10.72 -1.06
C LEU A 65 0.67 -10.33 -0.85
N ARG A 66 0.40 -9.39 0.05
CA ARG A 66 -0.93 -8.84 0.25
C ARG A 66 -1.47 -8.19 -1.03
N ALA A 67 -0.66 -7.36 -1.72
CA ALA A 67 -1.10 -6.68 -2.94
C ALA A 67 -1.53 -7.69 -4.02
N VAL A 68 -0.77 -8.77 -4.18
CA VAL A 68 -1.10 -9.85 -5.11
C VAL A 68 -2.37 -10.58 -4.66
N LEU A 69 -2.43 -11.07 -3.42
CA LEU A 69 -3.57 -11.82 -2.92
C LEU A 69 -4.87 -11.00 -2.91
N SER A 70 -4.81 -9.73 -2.49
CA SER A 70 -5.99 -8.86 -2.50
C SER A 70 -6.50 -8.59 -3.91
N GLY A 71 -5.59 -8.50 -4.88
CA GLY A 71 -5.96 -8.35 -6.29
C GLY A 71 -6.63 -9.60 -6.87
N PHE A 72 -6.19 -10.78 -6.48
CA PHE A 72 -6.84 -12.05 -6.87
C PHE A 72 -8.20 -12.24 -6.20
N MET A 73 -8.33 -11.90 -4.92
CA MET A 73 -9.56 -12.17 -4.15
C MET A 73 -10.65 -11.11 -4.36
N PHE A 74 -10.27 -9.84 -4.48
CA PHE A 74 -11.22 -8.71 -4.45
C PHE A 74 -11.10 -7.79 -5.66
N GLY A 75 -10.21 -8.09 -6.61
CA GLY A 75 -9.91 -7.24 -7.76
C GLY A 75 -9.86 -7.98 -9.08
N ASN A 76 -9.04 -7.47 -9.97
CA ASN A 76 -8.75 -8.04 -11.27
C ASN A 76 -7.23 -7.94 -11.57
N ALA A 77 -6.78 -8.51 -12.69
CA ALA A 77 -5.38 -8.50 -13.07
C ALA A 77 -4.76 -7.08 -13.12
N PHE A 78 -5.51 -6.09 -13.59
CA PHE A 78 -5.07 -4.68 -13.60
C PHE A 78 -4.92 -4.14 -12.18
N SER A 79 -5.84 -4.49 -11.27
CA SER A 79 -5.77 -4.11 -9.86
C SER A 79 -4.51 -4.65 -9.18
N ILE A 80 -4.03 -5.83 -9.56
CA ILE A 80 -2.76 -6.39 -9.06
C ILE A 80 -1.59 -5.50 -9.48
N ILE A 81 -1.50 -5.15 -10.78
CA ILE A 81 -0.42 -4.34 -11.34
C ILE A 81 -0.39 -2.97 -10.65
N TYR A 82 -1.54 -2.30 -10.51
CA TYR A 82 -1.65 -1.01 -9.83
C TYR A 82 -1.24 -1.11 -8.35
N SER A 83 -1.72 -2.14 -7.66
CA SER A 83 -1.44 -2.34 -6.23
C SER A 83 0.04 -2.65 -5.97
N VAL A 84 0.67 -3.45 -6.82
CA VAL A 84 2.10 -3.77 -6.69
C VAL A 84 2.96 -2.54 -6.97
N ALA A 85 2.68 -1.79 -8.04
CA ALA A 85 3.41 -0.56 -8.36
C ALA A 85 3.27 0.49 -7.24
N GLY A 86 2.03 0.70 -6.76
CA GLY A 86 1.77 1.59 -5.63
C GLY A 86 2.50 1.14 -4.36
N CYS A 87 2.50 -0.17 -4.08
CA CYS A 87 3.17 -0.76 -2.94
C CYS A 87 4.69 -0.53 -2.98
N VAL A 88 5.32 -0.77 -4.12
CA VAL A 88 6.77 -0.57 -4.29
C VAL A 88 7.15 0.90 -4.11
N LEU A 89 6.43 1.81 -4.77
CA LEU A 89 6.70 3.24 -4.67
C LEU A 89 6.51 3.76 -3.24
N SER A 90 5.40 3.40 -2.62
CA SER A 90 5.10 3.69 -1.21
C SER A 90 6.23 3.22 -0.28
N PHE A 91 6.68 1.97 -0.48
CA PHE A 91 7.71 1.37 0.36
C PHE A 91 9.06 2.08 0.24
N ILE A 92 9.45 2.46 -0.98
CA ILE A 92 10.69 3.21 -1.23
C ILE A 92 10.65 4.54 -0.46
N PHE A 93 9.54 5.29 -0.56
CA PHE A 93 9.40 6.57 0.13
C PHE A 93 9.38 6.42 1.65
N MET A 94 8.63 5.46 2.17
CA MET A 94 8.61 5.18 3.62
C MET A 94 9.99 4.79 4.13
N TYR A 95 10.77 4.05 3.36
CA TYR A 95 12.14 3.69 3.71
C TYR A 95 13.06 4.91 3.76
N ILE A 96 12.98 5.80 2.77
CA ILE A 96 13.76 7.04 2.72
C ILE A 96 13.43 7.92 3.93
N LEU A 97 12.14 8.14 4.22
CA LEU A 97 11.69 8.95 5.36
C LEU A 97 12.10 8.35 6.70
N LYS A 98 12.02 7.02 6.82
CA LYS A 98 12.53 6.31 8.01
C LYS A 98 14.03 6.51 8.20
N LYS A 99 14.82 6.51 7.12
CA LYS A 99 16.28 6.71 7.19
C LYS A 99 16.66 8.12 7.62
N ILE A 100 15.87 9.13 7.27
CA ILE A 100 16.06 10.52 7.68
C ILE A 100 15.83 10.70 9.19
N ASN A 101 15.01 9.81 9.81
CA ASN A 101 14.75 9.73 11.25
C ASN A 101 14.26 11.03 11.94
N HIS A 102 13.68 11.95 11.16
CA HIS A 102 13.11 13.22 11.65
C HIS A 102 11.57 13.22 11.67
N PHE A 103 10.94 12.18 11.14
CA PHE A 103 9.49 12.12 10.95
C PHE A 103 8.82 11.16 11.93
N ALA A 104 7.67 11.59 12.48
CA ALA A 104 6.81 10.72 13.27
C ALA A 104 6.29 9.55 12.41
N ILE A 105 6.01 8.41 13.03
CA ILE A 105 5.48 7.20 12.36
C ILE A 105 4.21 7.52 11.55
N ILE A 106 3.35 8.39 12.08
CA ILE A 106 2.12 8.83 11.41
C ILE A 106 2.43 9.57 10.11
N SER A 107 3.42 10.47 10.11
CA SER A 107 3.83 11.20 8.90
C SER A 107 4.42 10.27 7.84
N VAL A 108 5.19 9.27 8.26
CA VAL A 108 5.74 8.23 7.35
C VAL A 108 4.61 7.39 6.74
N SER A 109 3.58 7.05 7.53
CA SER A 109 2.41 6.32 7.05
C SER A 109 1.60 7.12 6.04
N ALA A 110 1.33 8.39 6.35
CA ALA A 110 0.60 9.29 5.46
C ALA A 110 1.34 9.49 4.12
N ALA A 111 2.64 9.75 4.17
CA ALA A 111 3.48 9.85 2.97
C ALA A 111 3.49 8.55 2.16
N GLY A 112 3.54 7.40 2.83
CA GLY A 112 3.42 6.09 2.20
C GLY A 112 2.11 5.91 1.46
N GLY A 113 1.00 6.33 2.05
CA GLY A 113 -0.33 6.29 1.43
C GLY A 113 -0.43 7.19 0.20
N VAL A 114 0.06 8.43 0.29
CA VAL A 114 0.13 9.35 -0.86
C VAL A 114 0.92 8.74 -2.00
N MET A 115 2.12 8.21 -1.71
CA MET A 115 2.97 7.61 -2.73
C MET A 115 2.41 6.31 -3.29
N HIS A 116 1.64 5.56 -2.52
CA HIS A 116 0.89 4.40 -3.01
C HIS A 116 -0.11 4.82 -4.10
N ASN A 117 -0.91 5.86 -3.84
CA ASN A 117 -1.87 6.37 -4.81
C ASN A 117 -1.18 6.98 -6.04
N VAL A 118 -0.08 7.70 -5.85
CA VAL A 118 0.72 8.23 -6.97
C VAL A 118 1.24 7.09 -7.86
N GLY A 119 1.76 6.01 -7.26
CA GLY A 119 2.20 4.83 -8.00
C GLY A 119 1.09 4.17 -8.80
N GLN A 120 -0.09 4.06 -8.22
CA GLN A 120 -1.28 3.54 -8.91
C GLN A 120 -1.70 4.43 -10.08
N LEU A 121 -1.71 5.76 -9.90
CA LEU A 121 -2.06 6.72 -10.94
C LEU A 121 -1.06 6.71 -12.10
N ILE A 122 0.23 6.59 -11.83
CA ILE A 122 1.27 6.50 -12.87
C ILE A 122 1.00 5.29 -13.78
N VAL A 123 0.72 4.13 -13.17
CA VAL A 123 0.43 2.92 -13.96
C VAL A 123 -0.91 3.05 -14.67
N ALA A 124 -1.94 3.59 -14.02
CA ALA A 124 -3.25 3.81 -14.64
C ALA A 124 -3.15 4.73 -15.86
N ALA A 125 -2.42 5.85 -15.77
CA ALA A 125 -2.22 6.77 -16.88
C ALA A 125 -1.51 6.11 -18.07
N ASN A 126 -0.54 5.24 -17.80
CA ASN A 126 0.18 4.51 -18.85
C ASN A 126 -0.66 3.41 -19.51
N VAL A 127 -1.49 2.70 -18.72
CA VAL A 127 -2.33 1.60 -19.24
C VAL A 127 -3.52 2.12 -20.02
N VAL A 128 -4.18 3.16 -19.53
CA VAL A 128 -5.38 3.73 -20.17
C VAL A 128 -5.00 4.71 -21.29
N LYS A 129 -3.73 5.08 -21.43
CA LYS A 129 -3.22 6.09 -22.40
C LYS A 129 -3.98 7.42 -22.33
N THR A 130 -4.58 7.74 -21.20
CA THR A 130 -5.38 8.94 -21.00
C THR A 130 -4.84 9.71 -19.81
N TYR A 131 -4.23 10.86 -20.04
CA TYR A 131 -3.67 11.72 -19.00
C TYR A 131 -4.74 12.36 -18.09
N SER A 132 -6.01 12.31 -18.47
CA SER A 132 -7.13 12.80 -17.66
C SER A 132 -7.23 12.16 -16.27
N VAL A 133 -6.68 10.96 -16.10
CA VAL A 133 -6.63 10.27 -14.81
C VAL A 133 -5.81 11.04 -13.76
N ILE A 134 -4.84 11.86 -14.20
CA ILE A 134 -3.97 12.65 -13.32
C ILE A 134 -4.78 13.74 -12.59
N TYR A 135 -5.87 14.24 -13.17
CA TYR A 135 -6.74 15.24 -12.52
C TYR A 135 -7.43 14.72 -11.25
N TYR A 136 -7.47 13.42 -11.03
CA TYR A 136 -8.00 12.83 -9.79
C TYR A 136 -6.97 12.80 -8.64
N ALA A 137 -5.69 13.05 -8.93
CA ALA A 137 -4.63 13.03 -7.91
C ALA A 137 -4.89 13.97 -6.72
N PRO A 138 -5.32 15.24 -6.89
CA PRO A 138 -5.60 16.13 -5.77
C PRO A 138 -6.70 15.61 -4.85
N VAL A 139 -7.76 15.03 -5.41
CA VAL A 139 -8.89 14.48 -4.64
C VAL A 139 -8.46 13.29 -3.82
N LEU A 140 -7.62 12.41 -4.39
CA LEU A 140 -7.08 11.24 -3.69
C LEU A 140 -6.12 11.62 -2.55
N ILE A 141 -5.27 12.61 -2.78
CA ILE A 141 -4.35 13.12 -1.77
C ILE A 141 -5.13 13.76 -0.61
N LEU A 142 -6.15 14.58 -0.91
CA LEU A 142 -7.01 15.20 0.09
C LEU A 142 -7.79 14.16 0.90
N SER A 143 -8.35 13.14 0.26
CA SER A 143 -9.05 12.05 0.95
C SER A 143 -8.13 11.31 1.92
N LEU A 144 -6.87 11.13 1.56
CA LEU A 144 -5.90 10.41 2.38
C LEU A 144 -5.40 11.24 3.58
N ILE A 145 -5.27 12.57 3.41
CA ILE A 145 -4.89 13.48 4.48
C ILE A 145 -6.02 13.63 5.51
N HIS A 146 -7.28 13.50 5.08
CA HIS A 146 -8.46 13.62 5.94
C HIS A 146 -8.71 12.39 6.83
N ILE A 147 -8.13 11.27 6.47
CA ILE A 147 -8.19 10.03 7.25
C ILE A 147 -7.02 9.94 8.23
#